data_217933535f51c2bc4068d3caa929bd97
#
_entry.id   217933535f51c2bc4068d3caa929bd97
#
_cell.length_a   1.000
_cell.length_b   1.000
_cell.length_c   1.000
_cell.angle_alpha   90.00
_cell.angle_beta   90.00
_cell.angle_gamma   90.00
#
_symmetry.space_group_name_H-M   'P 1'
#
loop_
_entity.id
_entity.type
_entity.pdbx_description
1 polymer ?
#
loop_
_entity_poly.entity_id
_entity_poly.type
_entity_poly.pdbx_seq_one_letter_code
_entity_poly.pdbx_strand_id
1 'polypeptide(L)'
;MPTCLASPDFALLAGQSALGRAPAIWKESHMKSHIFLGLALACTLAVPARAADPHTLSMTGHGEIRGVPDMAQVTAGVTTTAPTAAQALSANSARMKGVFAALEKLGVPQKNIQTANFFVSPQYTNGDNNAARRLTGYQVNNDVTARIEDVNKLGGALDALVTAGANQINGVSFSIQNDAPLLEKARAQAIADARARAETYAKAAGVTLGSILSISEGGGEAPPRPMYRMAAAMAADTQIAPGEQSVTANVSVVWEIH
;
A
#
# COMPACT_ATOMS: atom_id res chain seq x y z
N MET A 1 -8.62 5.50 48.18
CA MET A 1 -9.62 6.43 48.71
C MET A 1 -9.76 7.60 47.78
N PRO A 2 -10.94 8.10 47.59
CA PRO A 2 -11.96 7.73 46.61
C PRO A 2 -12.19 8.90 45.64
N THR A 3 -12.95 8.84 44.60
CA THR A 3 -14.39 8.89 44.34
C THR A 3 -14.58 8.95 42.84
N CYS A 4 -15.28 8.12 42.15
CA CYS A 4 -16.72 7.93 42.00
C CYS A 4 -17.53 9.19 41.66
N LEU A 5 -18.15 9.18 40.45
CA LEU A 5 -19.44 9.78 40.10
C LEU A 5 -19.63 9.55 38.60
N ALA A 6 -20.44 8.61 38.13
CA ALA A 6 -21.91 8.54 38.14
C ALA A 6 -22.55 9.13 36.88
N SER A 7 -23.23 8.26 36.16
CA SER A 7 -24.15 8.49 35.01
C SER A 7 -25.34 9.38 35.43
N PRO A 8 -26.15 9.83 34.46
CA PRO A 8 -27.53 9.39 34.58
C PRO A 8 -28.21 8.89 33.29
N ASP A 9 -29.04 7.91 33.53
CA ASP A 9 -30.22 7.44 32.87
C ASP A 9 -31.05 8.51 32.14
N PHE A 10 -31.69 8.09 31.06
CA PHE A 10 -33.00 8.63 30.72
C PHE A 10 -33.96 7.50 30.33
N ALA A 11 -35.01 7.46 31.12
CA ALA A 11 -36.07 6.51 31.21
C ALA A 11 -37.13 6.68 30.10
N LEU A 12 -37.74 5.57 29.80
CA LEU A 12 -39.15 5.31 29.51
C LEU A 12 -40.14 6.46 29.49
N LEU A 13 -40.98 6.48 28.48
CA LEU A 13 -42.41 6.80 28.65
C LEU A 13 -43.26 5.93 27.74
N ALA A 14 -44.01 5.07 28.38
CA ALA A 14 -45.16 4.36 27.86
C ALA A 14 -46.38 5.29 27.85
N GLY A 15 -47.21 5.14 26.88
CA GLY A 15 -48.53 5.82 26.84
C GLY A 15 -49.55 4.90 26.20
N GLN A 16 -50.38 4.32 27.07
CA GLN A 16 -51.53 3.46 26.81
C GLN A 16 -52.81 4.28 26.50
N SER A 17 -53.74 3.55 25.90
CA SER A 17 -55.20 3.71 25.93
C SER A 17 -55.78 4.60 24.84
N ALA A 18 -56.89 4.27 24.18
CA ALA A 18 -58.11 3.70 24.70
C ALA A 18 -59.05 3.16 23.63
N LEU A 19 -59.78 2.19 24.03
CA LEU A 19 -61.01 1.61 23.52
C LEU A 19 -62.03 2.58 22.90
N GLY A 20 -62.66 2.15 21.83
CA GLY A 20 -63.90 2.73 21.29
C GLY A 20 -64.76 1.66 20.61
N ARG A 21 -65.77 1.24 21.29
CA ARG A 21 -66.81 0.22 20.92
C ARG A 21 -67.64 0.61 19.72
N ALA A 22 -68.13 -0.46 19.06
CA ALA A 22 -69.15 -0.53 18.02
C ALA A 22 -70.51 0.14 18.41
N PRO A 23 -71.43 0.32 17.45
CA PRO A 23 -72.39 -0.75 17.30
C PRO A 23 -72.87 -1.00 15.83
N ALA A 24 -73.45 -2.17 15.70
CA ALA A 24 -74.13 -2.75 14.58
C ALA A 24 -75.42 -2.00 14.25
N ILE A 25 -75.79 -1.90 12.99
CA ILE A 25 -77.21 -1.86 12.56
C ILE A 25 -77.34 -2.66 11.23
N TRP A 26 -78.15 -3.64 11.32
CA TRP A 26 -78.71 -4.44 10.25
C TRP A 26 -79.54 -3.60 9.29
N LYS A 27 -79.47 -3.87 7.98
CA LYS A 27 -80.67 -3.86 7.13
C LYS A 27 -80.46 -4.77 5.91
N GLU A 28 -81.20 -5.88 5.89
CA GLU A 28 -81.48 -6.70 4.70
C GLU A 28 -82.29 -5.88 3.68
N SER A 29 -82.00 -6.04 2.42
CA SER A 29 -83.03 -5.91 1.39
C SER A 29 -82.58 -6.52 0.04
N HIS A 30 -83.24 -7.65 -0.26
CA HIS A 30 -83.68 -8.10 -1.55
C HIS A 30 -82.83 -8.01 -2.85
N MET A 31 -82.35 -9.22 -3.22
CA MET A 31 -82.69 -9.97 -4.45
C MET A 31 -82.99 -9.15 -5.72
N LYS A 32 -82.07 -9.19 -6.68
CA LYS A 32 -82.43 -9.43 -8.09
C LYS A 32 -81.25 -10.07 -8.85
N SER A 33 -81.57 -11.27 -9.36
CA SER A 33 -80.77 -12.03 -10.31
C SER A 33 -80.52 -11.29 -11.58
N HIS A 34 -79.20 -11.15 -11.91
CA HIS A 34 -78.75 -10.90 -13.30
C HIS A 34 -77.54 -11.79 -13.56
N ILE A 35 -77.76 -12.72 -14.42
CA ILE A 35 -76.76 -13.54 -15.09
C ILE A 35 -75.81 -12.57 -15.84
N PHE A 36 -74.54 -12.45 -15.36
CA PHE A 36 -73.48 -11.90 -16.14
C PHE A 36 -72.40 -12.93 -16.37
N LEU A 37 -72.35 -13.28 -17.62
CA LEU A 37 -71.34 -14.10 -18.28
C LEU A 37 -69.94 -13.60 -17.91
N GLY A 38 -69.22 -14.30 -17.02
CA GLY A 38 -67.89 -13.96 -16.56
C GLY A 38 -66.84 -14.28 -17.63
N LEU A 39 -66.34 -13.24 -18.24
CA LEU A 39 -65.10 -13.27 -19.03
C LEU A 39 -63.92 -13.46 -18.06
N ALA A 40 -63.47 -14.71 -17.90
CA ALA A 40 -62.28 -15.04 -17.12
C ALA A 40 -61.05 -14.49 -17.87
N LEU A 41 -60.59 -13.29 -17.47
CA LEU A 41 -59.31 -12.72 -17.88
C LEU A 41 -58.21 -13.53 -17.18
N ALA A 42 -57.68 -14.52 -17.87
CA ALA A 42 -56.52 -15.27 -17.45
C ALA A 42 -55.29 -14.34 -17.48
N CYS A 43 -55.02 -13.69 -16.35
CA CYS A 43 -53.80 -12.96 -16.13
C CYS A 43 -52.67 -13.98 -16.00
N THR A 44 -52.01 -14.33 -17.11
CA THR A 44 -50.81 -15.15 -17.11
C THR A 44 -49.71 -14.31 -16.42
N LEU A 45 -49.44 -14.63 -15.16
CA LEU A 45 -48.27 -14.17 -14.45
C LEU A 45 -47.04 -14.71 -15.21
N ALA A 46 -46.49 -13.89 -16.10
CA ALA A 46 -45.18 -14.13 -16.67
C ALA A 46 -44.18 -14.03 -15.51
N VAL A 47 -43.87 -15.16 -14.89
CA VAL A 47 -42.75 -15.26 -13.97
C VAL A 47 -41.50 -14.94 -14.82
N PRO A 48 -40.75 -13.86 -14.51
CA PRO A 48 -39.50 -13.61 -15.22
C PRO A 48 -38.64 -14.87 -15.00
N ALA A 49 -38.26 -15.52 -16.10
CA ALA A 49 -37.30 -16.63 -16.06
C ALA A 49 -36.01 -16.01 -15.51
N ARG A 50 -35.70 -16.32 -14.27
CA ARG A 50 -34.43 -15.97 -13.66
C ARG A 50 -33.37 -16.74 -14.43
N ALA A 51 -32.55 -16.02 -15.21
CA ALA A 51 -31.40 -16.62 -15.85
C ALA A 51 -30.61 -17.33 -14.74
N ALA A 52 -30.36 -18.61 -14.92
CA ALA A 52 -29.49 -19.35 -14.00
C ALA A 52 -28.14 -18.61 -13.96
N ASP A 53 -27.66 -18.30 -12.76
CA ASP A 53 -26.34 -17.73 -12.62
C ASP A 53 -25.32 -18.66 -13.29
N PRO A 54 -24.47 -18.17 -14.18
CA PRO A 54 -23.53 -19.04 -14.89
C PRO A 54 -22.63 -19.76 -13.87
N HIS A 55 -22.42 -21.05 -14.08
CA HIS A 55 -21.43 -21.79 -13.29
C HIS A 55 -20.06 -21.22 -13.59
N THR A 56 -19.33 -20.81 -12.57
CA THR A 56 -18.07 -20.08 -12.76
C THR A 56 -16.92 -20.72 -12.00
N LEU A 57 -15.73 -20.62 -12.57
CA LEU A 57 -14.47 -20.98 -11.95
C LEU A 57 -13.60 -19.71 -11.85
N SER A 58 -13.22 -19.34 -10.63
CA SER A 58 -12.35 -18.19 -10.37
C SER A 58 -10.97 -18.66 -9.92
N MET A 59 -9.93 -18.19 -10.59
CA MET A 59 -8.53 -18.47 -10.23
C MET A 59 -7.72 -17.19 -10.18
N THR A 60 -6.80 -17.13 -9.24
CA THR A 60 -5.78 -16.08 -9.18
C THR A 60 -4.47 -16.65 -9.72
N GLY A 61 -3.91 -15.98 -10.72
CA GLY A 61 -2.58 -16.26 -11.22
C GLY A 61 -1.56 -15.28 -10.70
N HIS A 62 -0.34 -15.74 -10.63
CA HIS A 62 0.83 -14.98 -10.19
C HIS A 62 1.90 -14.97 -11.28
N GLY A 63 2.45 -13.78 -11.55
CA GLY A 63 3.59 -13.61 -12.42
C GLY A 63 4.70 -12.85 -11.73
N GLU A 64 5.94 -13.32 -11.90
CA GLU A 64 7.14 -12.72 -11.34
C GLU A 64 8.24 -12.65 -12.40
N ILE A 65 8.73 -11.45 -12.66
CA ILE A 65 9.86 -11.22 -13.56
C ILE A 65 10.96 -10.52 -12.77
N ARG A 66 12.19 -10.99 -12.96
CA ARG A 66 13.35 -10.40 -12.30
C ARG A 66 14.09 -9.49 -13.25
N GLY A 67 14.57 -8.37 -12.73
CA GLY A 67 15.37 -7.40 -13.41
C GLY A 67 16.56 -6.93 -12.60
N VAL A 68 17.62 -6.53 -13.27
CA VAL A 68 18.77 -5.90 -12.63
C VAL A 68 18.44 -4.44 -12.38
N PRO A 69 18.60 -3.94 -11.14
CA PRO A 69 18.40 -2.52 -10.84
C PRO A 69 19.38 -1.64 -11.64
N ASP A 70 18.88 -0.53 -12.14
CA ASP A 70 19.64 0.49 -12.88
C ASP A 70 19.76 1.82 -12.11
N MET A 71 19.06 1.93 -10.99
CA MET A 71 19.00 3.11 -10.16
C MET A 71 19.20 2.77 -8.69
N ALA A 72 19.89 3.65 -7.96
CA ALA A 72 20.02 3.57 -6.51
C ALA A 72 19.48 4.84 -5.84
N GLN A 73 18.92 4.69 -4.68
CA GLN A 73 18.54 5.78 -3.78
C GLN A 73 19.38 5.70 -2.53
N VAL A 74 20.07 6.80 -2.20
CA VAL A 74 20.94 6.93 -1.03
C VAL A 74 20.34 7.98 -0.11
N THR A 75 20.25 7.65 1.18
CA THR A 75 19.96 8.65 2.21
C THR A 75 21.24 8.91 2.99
N ALA A 76 21.79 10.10 2.85
CA ALA A 76 22.98 10.57 3.51
C ALA A 76 22.70 11.83 4.31
N GLY A 77 23.41 12.03 5.41
CA GLY A 77 23.13 13.15 6.28
C GLY A 77 24.36 13.67 7.04
N VAL A 78 24.10 14.76 7.70
CA VAL A 78 25.05 15.43 8.59
C VAL A 78 24.42 15.61 9.95
N THR A 79 25.06 15.03 10.96
CA THR A 79 24.77 15.34 12.36
C THR A 79 25.86 16.22 12.92
N THR A 80 25.47 17.30 13.59
CA THR A 80 26.37 18.23 14.29
C THR A 80 25.88 18.49 15.71
N THR A 81 26.80 18.68 16.64
CA THR A 81 26.51 19.03 18.03
C THR A 81 27.29 20.28 18.44
N ALA A 82 26.63 21.18 19.17
CA ALA A 82 27.25 22.39 19.70
C ALA A 82 26.57 22.84 21.00
N PRO A 83 27.17 23.71 21.78
CA PRO A 83 26.59 24.25 23.03
C PRO A 83 25.27 24.97 22.82
N THR A 84 25.04 25.60 21.67
CA THR A 84 23.77 26.28 21.33
C THR A 84 23.20 25.75 20.03
N ALA A 85 21.86 25.82 19.91
CA ALA A 85 21.15 25.39 18.70
C ALA A 85 21.60 26.16 17.46
N ALA A 86 21.86 27.48 17.60
CA ALA A 86 22.33 28.31 16.49
C ALA A 86 23.72 27.89 15.97
N GLN A 87 24.65 27.56 16.87
CA GLN A 87 25.97 27.07 16.49
C GLN A 87 25.89 25.68 15.81
N ALA A 88 25.08 24.76 16.37
CA ALA A 88 24.89 23.44 15.80
C ALA A 88 24.28 23.54 14.38
N LEU A 89 23.28 24.41 14.19
CA LEU A 89 22.64 24.64 12.90
C LEU A 89 23.61 25.27 11.88
N SER A 90 24.38 26.25 12.29
CA SER A 90 25.38 26.89 11.41
C SER A 90 26.44 25.89 10.92
N ALA A 91 26.97 25.07 11.84
CA ALA A 91 27.92 24.01 11.51
C ALA A 91 27.29 22.93 10.57
N ASN A 92 26.03 22.55 10.81
CA ASN A 92 25.31 21.63 9.97
C ASN A 92 25.14 22.18 8.55
N SER A 93 24.68 23.43 8.44
CA SER A 93 24.45 24.08 7.15
C SER A 93 25.75 24.22 6.33
N ALA A 94 26.88 24.49 6.98
CA ALA A 94 28.18 24.56 6.30
C ALA A 94 28.58 23.20 5.69
N ARG A 95 28.41 22.09 6.44
CA ARG A 95 28.71 20.74 5.94
C ARG A 95 27.73 20.31 4.86
N MET A 96 26.45 20.59 5.05
CA MET A 96 25.42 20.23 4.05
C MET A 96 25.65 20.92 2.71
N LYS A 97 26.17 22.14 2.67
CA LYS A 97 26.61 22.79 1.41
C LYS A 97 27.63 21.93 0.67
N GLY A 98 28.58 21.33 1.40
CA GLY A 98 29.56 20.42 0.81
C GLY A 98 28.90 19.17 0.22
N VAL A 99 27.93 18.56 0.95
CA VAL A 99 27.17 17.40 0.49
C VAL A 99 26.40 17.71 -0.79
N PHE A 100 25.69 18.84 -0.84
CA PHE A 100 24.98 19.24 -2.06
C PHE A 100 25.92 19.49 -3.24
N ALA A 101 27.05 20.16 -3.00
CA ALA A 101 28.05 20.38 -4.04
C ALA A 101 28.71 19.08 -4.55
N ALA A 102 28.86 18.07 -3.68
CA ALA A 102 29.33 16.76 -4.09
C ALA A 102 28.30 16.02 -4.97
N LEU A 103 27.02 16.06 -4.62
CA LEU A 103 25.95 15.48 -5.44
C LEU A 103 25.85 16.14 -6.81
N GLU A 104 25.99 17.46 -6.88
CA GLU A 104 26.00 18.19 -8.14
C GLU A 104 27.20 17.81 -9.03
N LYS A 105 28.41 17.72 -8.45
CA LYS A 105 29.60 17.25 -9.16
C LYS A 105 29.48 15.82 -9.70
N LEU A 106 28.74 14.97 -9.02
CA LEU A 106 28.42 13.62 -9.46
C LEU A 106 27.36 13.57 -10.57
N GLY A 107 26.84 14.75 -10.96
CA GLY A 107 25.81 14.87 -11.99
C GLY A 107 24.41 14.49 -11.52
N VAL A 108 24.16 14.44 -10.21
CA VAL A 108 22.81 14.21 -9.68
C VAL A 108 21.99 15.48 -9.86
N PRO A 109 20.94 15.47 -10.69
CA PRO A 109 20.14 16.65 -10.92
C PRO A 109 19.36 17.05 -9.64
N GLN A 110 19.14 18.34 -9.45
CA GLN A 110 18.47 18.86 -8.25
C GLN A 110 17.09 18.26 -8.00
N LYS A 111 16.34 17.91 -9.07
CA LYS A 111 15.05 17.20 -8.96
C LYS A 111 15.14 15.82 -8.32
N ASN A 112 16.33 15.22 -8.32
CA ASN A 112 16.62 13.90 -7.73
C ASN A 112 17.20 14.01 -6.31
N ILE A 113 17.26 15.21 -5.75
CA ILE A 113 17.76 15.47 -4.39
C ILE A 113 16.63 16.04 -3.56
N GLN A 114 16.31 15.39 -2.44
CA GLN A 114 15.25 15.82 -1.53
C GLN A 114 15.75 15.77 -0.08
N THR A 115 15.43 16.80 0.71
CA THR A 115 15.60 16.71 2.17
C THR A 115 14.63 15.66 2.72
N ALA A 116 15.18 14.66 3.38
CA ALA A 116 14.40 13.54 3.92
C ALA A 116 14.02 13.76 5.38
N ASN A 117 14.93 14.35 6.14
CA ASN A 117 14.74 14.57 7.56
C ASN A 117 15.54 15.78 8.04
N PHE A 118 14.92 16.60 8.90
CA PHE A 118 15.58 17.72 9.52
C PHE A 118 15.04 17.93 10.94
N PHE A 119 15.91 17.85 11.94
CA PHE A 119 15.51 18.16 13.30
C PHE A 119 16.65 18.76 14.13
N VAL A 120 16.26 19.50 15.15
CA VAL A 120 17.15 20.07 16.18
C VAL A 120 16.67 19.56 17.53
N SER A 121 17.55 18.94 18.30
CA SER A 121 17.19 18.37 19.61
C SER A 121 18.18 18.79 20.69
N PRO A 122 17.68 19.10 21.92
CA PRO A 122 18.54 19.32 23.06
C PRO A 122 19.17 18.00 23.51
N GLN A 123 20.43 18.07 23.94
CA GLN A 123 21.17 16.94 24.50
C GLN A 123 21.29 17.11 26.01
N TYR A 124 21.03 16.04 26.75
CA TYR A 124 21.11 16.05 28.21
C TYR A 124 22.08 14.97 28.71
N THR A 125 22.72 15.22 29.86
CA THR A 125 23.42 14.14 30.56
C THR A 125 22.43 13.11 31.06
N ASN A 126 22.80 11.82 30.97
CA ASN A 126 22.11 10.79 31.73
C ASN A 126 22.53 10.98 33.20
N GLY A 127 21.60 11.43 34.05
CA GLY A 127 21.84 11.53 35.48
C GLY A 127 21.95 10.12 36.08
N ASP A 128 23.09 9.79 36.68
CA ASP A 128 23.20 8.64 37.55
C ASP A 128 22.43 8.92 38.86
N ASN A 129 21.63 7.94 39.30
CA ASN A 129 20.99 7.87 40.61
C ASN A 129 20.38 9.20 41.11
N ASN A 130 19.25 9.62 40.50
CA ASN A 130 18.44 10.74 40.97
C ASN A 130 19.03 12.16 40.75
N ALA A 131 20.12 12.32 40.00
CA ALA A 131 20.63 13.61 39.59
C ALA A 131 19.73 14.24 38.50
N ALA A 132 19.46 15.56 38.65
CA ALA A 132 18.68 16.28 37.64
C ALA A 132 19.39 16.24 36.27
N ARG A 133 18.63 15.96 35.22
CA ARG A 133 19.14 15.98 33.82
C ARG A 133 19.64 17.39 33.48
N ARG A 134 20.89 17.47 33.08
CA ARG A 134 21.54 18.75 32.74
C ARG A 134 21.69 18.86 31.23
N LEU A 135 21.26 19.99 30.66
CA LEU A 135 21.48 20.31 29.26
C LEU A 135 22.97 20.42 28.96
N THR A 136 23.46 19.64 27.97
CA THR A 136 24.87 19.63 27.53
C THR A 136 25.09 20.34 26.21
N GLY A 137 24.03 20.52 25.41
CA GLY A 137 24.11 21.14 24.10
C GLY A 137 22.90 20.84 23.23
N TYR A 138 23.07 21.02 21.94
CA TYR A 138 22.07 20.76 20.92
C TYR A 138 22.66 19.95 19.78
N GLN A 139 21.89 19.05 19.26
CA GLN A 139 22.21 18.25 18.09
C GLN A 139 21.29 18.68 16.94
N VAL A 140 21.87 18.83 15.76
CA VAL A 140 21.14 19.04 14.51
C VAL A 140 21.41 17.85 13.61
N ASN A 141 20.37 17.26 13.09
CA ASN A 141 20.40 16.26 12.03
C ASN A 141 19.75 16.81 10.77
N ASN A 142 20.38 16.58 9.63
CA ASN A 142 19.86 16.98 8.33
C ASN A 142 20.23 15.91 7.31
N ASP A 143 19.23 15.19 6.82
CA ASP A 143 19.37 14.09 5.87
C ASP A 143 18.83 14.50 4.52
N VAL A 144 19.50 14.08 3.47
CA VAL A 144 19.04 14.19 2.09
C VAL A 144 18.97 12.81 1.46
N THR A 145 17.93 12.60 0.69
CA THR A 145 17.80 11.46 -0.19
C THR A 145 18.18 11.88 -1.60
N ALA A 146 19.13 11.18 -2.18
CA ALA A 146 19.60 11.38 -3.54
C ALA A 146 19.35 10.15 -4.39
N ARG A 147 18.80 10.37 -5.58
CA ARG A 147 18.54 9.31 -6.56
C ARG A 147 19.65 9.33 -7.61
N ILE A 148 20.37 8.21 -7.71
CA ILE A 148 21.53 8.01 -8.59
C ILE A 148 21.10 7.06 -9.72
N GLU A 149 21.05 7.58 -10.96
CA GLU A 149 20.52 6.85 -12.14
C GLU A 149 21.53 5.84 -12.71
N ASP A 150 22.76 5.76 -12.19
CA ASP A 150 23.77 4.79 -12.59
C ASP A 150 24.33 4.10 -11.35
N VAL A 151 23.90 2.86 -11.13
CA VAL A 151 24.31 2.05 -9.97
C VAL A 151 25.83 1.88 -9.87
N ASN A 152 26.55 1.88 -11.00
CA ASN A 152 28.01 1.72 -11.01
C ASN A 152 28.73 2.92 -10.37
N LYS A 153 28.09 4.08 -10.34
CA LYS A 153 28.65 5.30 -9.71
C LYS A 153 28.42 5.37 -8.21
N LEU A 154 27.65 4.43 -7.65
CA LEU A 154 27.18 4.49 -6.28
C LEU A 154 28.35 4.46 -5.27
N GLY A 155 29.33 3.57 -5.45
CA GLY A 155 30.51 3.49 -4.56
C GLY A 155 31.24 4.81 -4.47
N GLY A 156 31.62 5.36 -5.63
CA GLY A 156 32.28 6.66 -5.69
C GLY A 156 31.43 7.83 -5.17
N ALA A 157 30.09 7.70 -5.30
CA ALA A 157 29.16 8.68 -4.75
C ALA A 157 29.16 8.68 -3.22
N LEU A 158 29.14 7.49 -2.59
CA LEU A 158 29.21 7.37 -1.14
C LEU A 158 30.53 7.93 -0.58
N ASP A 159 31.65 7.60 -1.22
CA ASP A 159 32.98 8.12 -0.83
C ASP A 159 33.04 9.65 -0.96
N ALA A 160 32.49 10.20 -2.04
CA ALA A 160 32.42 11.65 -2.26
C ALA A 160 31.53 12.35 -1.20
N LEU A 161 30.40 11.76 -0.83
CA LEU A 161 29.52 12.30 0.20
C LEU A 161 30.18 12.33 1.57
N VAL A 162 30.86 11.26 1.97
CA VAL A 162 31.61 11.19 3.23
C VAL A 162 32.75 12.21 3.24
N THR A 163 33.52 12.31 2.15
CA THR A 163 34.58 13.30 1.99
C THR A 163 34.05 14.72 2.05
N ALA A 164 32.86 14.98 1.53
CA ALA A 164 32.19 16.28 1.54
C ALA A 164 31.62 16.69 2.91
N GLY A 165 31.61 15.77 3.89
CA GLY A 165 31.19 16.06 5.27
C GLY A 165 29.94 15.31 5.73
N ALA A 166 29.37 14.43 4.93
CA ALA A 166 28.34 13.50 5.41
C ALA A 166 28.98 12.58 6.46
N ASN A 167 28.34 12.46 7.61
CA ASN A 167 28.76 11.56 8.69
C ASN A 167 27.68 10.55 9.09
N GLN A 168 26.61 10.51 8.30
CA GLN A 168 25.56 9.50 8.39
C GLN A 168 25.20 9.00 6.99
N ILE A 169 25.15 7.68 6.83
CA ILE A 169 24.58 7.01 5.66
C ILE A 169 23.47 6.12 6.22
N ASN A 170 22.23 6.54 6.00
CA ASN A 170 21.05 5.94 6.63
C ASN A 170 20.39 4.86 5.77
N GLY A 171 20.96 4.56 4.62
CA GLY A 171 20.49 3.46 3.77
C GLY A 171 20.78 3.66 2.30
N VAL A 172 20.84 2.52 1.63
CA VAL A 172 20.90 2.43 0.17
C VAL A 172 19.78 1.47 -0.25
N SER A 173 18.97 1.87 -1.19
CA SER A 173 17.99 1.02 -1.85
C SER A 173 18.17 1.05 -3.36
N PHE A 174 17.83 -0.04 -4.00
CA PHE A 174 17.95 -0.17 -5.44
C PHE A 174 16.57 -0.28 -6.07
N SER A 175 16.43 0.20 -7.30
CA SER A 175 15.19 0.12 -8.06
C SER A 175 15.46 0.08 -9.55
N ILE A 176 14.44 -0.30 -10.29
CA ILE A 176 14.43 -0.26 -11.75
C ILE A 176 13.68 1.00 -12.15
N GLN A 177 14.33 1.89 -12.89
CA GLN A 177 13.76 3.18 -13.27
C GLN A 177 12.53 3.04 -14.17
N ASN A 178 12.57 2.08 -15.08
CA ASN A 178 11.43 1.76 -15.95
C ASN A 178 11.11 0.27 -15.85
N ASP A 179 10.25 -0.08 -14.91
CA ASP A 179 9.79 -1.44 -14.67
C ASP A 179 8.57 -1.83 -15.54
N ALA A 180 7.96 -0.89 -16.26
CA ALA A 180 6.78 -1.14 -17.09
C ALA A 180 6.93 -2.32 -18.08
N PRO A 181 8.05 -2.50 -18.81
CA PRO A 181 8.23 -3.66 -19.67
C PRO A 181 8.32 -5.00 -18.93
N LEU A 182 8.81 -4.98 -17.67
CA LEU A 182 8.87 -6.16 -16.81
C LEU A 182 7.49 -6.48 -16.25
N LEU A 183 6.75 -5.45 -15.86
CA LEU A 183 5.38 -5.58 -15.37
C LEU A 183 4.45 -6.15 -16.45
N GLU A 184 4.57 -5.74 -17.71
CA GLU A 184 3.83 -6.34 -18.83
C GLU A 184 4.11 -7.83 -18.95
N LYS A 185 5.36 -8.24 -18.85
CA LYS A 185 5.73 -9.67 -18.85
C LYS A 185 5.17 -10.41 -17.65
N ALA A 186 5.21 -9.79 -16.45
CA ALA A 186 4.64 -10.38 -15.24
C ALA A 186 3.12 -10.55 -15.36
N ARG A 187 2.40 -9.58 -15.94
CA ARG A 187 0.96 -9.68 -16.24
C ARG A 187 0.65 -10.84 -17.20
N ALA A 188 1.40 -10.95 -18.26
CA ALA A 188 1.23 -12.06 -19.20
C ALA A 188 1.47 -13.42 -18.54
N GLN A 189 2.49 -13.53 -17.69
CA GLN A 189 2.78 -14.73 -16.92
C GLN A 189 1.66 -15.03 -15.91
N ALA A 190 1.12 -14.03 -15.23
CA ALA A 190 0.03 -14.18 -14.27
C ALA A 190 -1.24 -14.73 -14.93
N ILE A 191 -1.60 -14.23 -16.12
CA ILE A 191 -2.74 -14.75 -16.90
C ILE A 191 -2.50 -16.20 -17.31
N ALA A 192 -1.30 -16.53 -17.75
CA ALA A 192 -0.95 -17.91 -18.15
C ALA A 192 -1.01 -18.87 -16.93
N ASP A 193 -0.52 -18.44 -15.77
CA ASP A 193 -0.60 -19.21 -14.51
C ASP A 193 -2.06 -19.42 -14.06
N ALA A 194 -2.88 -18.35 -14.08
CA ALA A 194 -4.32 -18.46 -13.75
C ALA A 194 -5.02 -19.47 -14.65
N ARG A 195 -4.74 -19.43 -15.97
CA ARG A 195 -5.32 -20.34 -16.95
C ARG A 195 -4.89 -21.78 -16.72
N ALA A 196 -3.60 -22.04 -16.51
CA ALA A 196 -3.09 -23.39 -16.26
C ALA A 196 -3.73 -24.02 -15.01
N ARG A 197 -3.91 -23.22 -13.95
CA ARG A 197 -4.63 -23.65 -12.75
C ARG A 197 -6.10 -23.94 -13.05
N ALA A 198 -6.78 -23.05 -13.76
CA ALA A 198 -8.19 -23.24 -14.12
C ALA A 198 -8.39 -24.52 -14.95
N GLU A 199 -7.54 -24.80 -15.92
CA GLU A 199 -7.57 -26.02 -16.71
C GLU A 199 -7.37 -27.28 -15.85
N THR A 200 -6.45 -27.22 -14.88
CA THR A 200 -6.19 -28.31 -13.93
C THR A 200 -7.43 -28.61 -13.09
N TYR A 201 -8.07 -27.58 -12.53
CA TYR A 201 -9.27 -27.73 -11.70
C TYR A 201 -10.48 -28.18 -12.52
N ALA A 202 -10.69 -27.61 -13.71
CA ALA A 202 -11.78 -28.02 -14.60
C ALA A 202 -11.67 -29.48 -14.98
N LYS A 203 -10.49 -29.96 -15.36
CA LYS A 203 -10.21 -31.37 -15.66
C LYS A 203 -10.49 -32.28 -14.46
N ALA A 204 -10.06 -31.90 -13.25
CA ALA A 204 -10.26 -32.69 -12.05
C ALA A 204 -11.74 -32.75 -11.64
N ALA A 205 -12.50 -31.69 -11.89
CA ALA A 205 -13.94 -31.61 -11.63
C ALA A 205 -14.81 -32.27 -12.72
N GLY A 206 -14.23 -32.68 -13.85
CA GLY A 206 -14.95 -33.24 -14.97
C GLY A 206 -15.80 -32.25 -15.75
N VAL A 207 -15.44 -30.94 -15.69
CA VAL A 207 -16.09 -29.84 -16.43
C VAL A 207 -15.17 -29.28 -17.49
N THR A 208 -15.75 -28.56 -18.45
CA THR A 208 -14.98 -27.84 -19.49
C THR A 208 -14.85 -26.38 -19.15
N LEU A 209 -13.66 -25.82 -19.37
CA LEU A 209 -13.39 -24.40 -19.20
C LEU A 209 -13.94 -23.62 -20.39
N GLY A 210 -14.84 -22.68 -20.13
CA GLY A 210 -15.49 -21.85 -21.13
C GLY A 210 -14.81 -20.49 -21.36
N SER A 211 -15.63 -19.51 -21.70
CA SER A 211 -15.16 -18.13 -21.95
C SER A 211 -14.74 -17.41 -20.66
N ILE A 212 -13.87 -16.42 -20.80
CA ILE A 212 -13.53 -15.51 -19.71
C ILE A 212 -14.68 -14.53 -19.51
N LEU A 213 -15.21 -14.48 -18.29
CA LEU A 213 -16.26 -13.56 -17.88
C LEU A 213 -15.72 -12.26 -17.31
N SER A 214 -14.62 -12.33 -16.56
CA SER A 214 -13.96 -11.16 -16.02
C SER A 214 -12.47 -11.38 -15.79
N ILE A 215 -11.72 -10.32 -15.90
CA ILE A 215 -10.31 -10.23 -15.53
C ILE A 215 -10.17 -9.01 -14.62
N SER A 216 -9.58 -9.19 -13.46
CA SER A 216 -9.24 -8.10 -12.55
C SER A 216 -7.80 -8.24 -12.07
N GLU A 217 -7.03 -7.17 -12.21
CA GLU A 217 -5.71 -7.09 -11.61
C GLU A 217 -5.87 -6.70 -10.14
N GLY A 218 -5.30 -7.50 -9.24
CA GLY A 218 -5.32 -7.22 -7.81
C GLY A 218 -4.55 -5.92 -7.56
N GLY A 219 -5.23 -4.92 -7.02
CA GLY A 219 -4.63 -3.63 -6.70
C GLY A 219 -3.66 -3.74 -5.53
N GLY A 220 -2.42 -3.44 -5.80
CA GLY A 220 -1.33 -3.36 -4.85
C GLY A 220 -0.05 -3.88 -5.50
N GLU A 221 0.68 -2.99 -6.15
CA GLU A 221 2.09 -3.23 -6.44
C GLU A 221 2.77 -3.52 -5.11
N ALA A 222 3.10 -4.80 -4.87
CA ALA A 222 3.96 -5.15 -3.75
C ALA A 222 5.32 -4.50 -4.02
N PRO A 223 5.87 -3.72 -3.08
CA PRO A 223 7.18 -3.12 -3.29
C PRO A 223 8.19 -4.21 -3.64
N PRO A 224 9.08 -3.94 -4.62
CA PRO A 224 10.09 -4.90 -5.07
C PRO A 224 10.89 -5.40 -3.87
N ARG A 225 11.03 -6.72 -3.75
CA ARG A 225 11.78 -7.33 -2.67
C ARG A 225 13.21 -7.60 -3.12
N PRO A 226 14.23 -7.10 -2.39
CA PRO A 226 15.62 -7.41 -2.70
C PRO A 226 15.89 -8.90 -2.49
N MET A 227 16.46 -9.55 -3.48
CA MET A 227 16.95 -10.92 -3.39
C MET A 227 18.49 -10.90 -3.42
N TYR A 228 19.11 -11.54 -2.43
CA TYR A 228 20.55 -11.58 -2.30
C TYR A 228 21.15 -12.65 -3.23
N ARG A 229 22.00 -12.25 -4.17
CA ARG A 229 22.96 -13.17 -4.80
C ARG A 229 24.32 -12.97 -4.13
N MET A 230 24.99 -14.05 -3.76
CA MET A 230 26.40 -14.00 -3.34
C MET A 230 27.23 -13.59 -4.55
N ALA A 231 27.76 -12.37 -4.55
CA ALA A 231 28.72 -11.90 -5.53
C ALA A 231 30.14 -12.16 -5.01
N ALA A 232 31.01 -12.63 -5.91
CA ALA A 232 32.42 -12.81 -5.65
C ALA A 232 33.13 -11.46 -5.52
N ALA A 233 34.00 -11.34 -4.50
CA ALA A 233 34.70 -10.13 -4.14
C ALA A 233 35.77 -9.74 -5.17
N MET A 234 35.79 -8.46 -5.58
CA MET A 234 36.97 -7.76 -6.10
C MET A 234 37.02 -6.29 -5.63
N ALA A 235 38.12 -5.97 -5.08
CA ALA A 235 38.92 -4.77 -4.77
C ALA A 235 38.31 -3.34 -4.72
N ALA A 236 38.55 -2.67 -3.60
CA ALA A 236 39.04 -1.26 -3.38
C ALA A 236 38.12 -0.06 -3.64
N ASP A 237 36.83 -0.21 -3.85
CA ASP A 237 35.80 0.80 -3.62
C ASP A 237 34.76 0.19 -2.69
N THR A 238 33.93 1.01 -2.04
CA THR A 238 32.83 0.48 -1.22
C THR A 238 32.01 -0.50 -2.03
N GLN A 239 32.20 -1.81 -1.77
CA GLN A 239 31.59 -2.88 -2.57
C GLN A 239 30.09 -2.89 -2.31
N ILE A 240 29.33 -2.70 -3.36
CA ILE A 240 27.86 -2.66 -3.33
C ILE A 240 27.33 -3.68 -4.33
N ALA A 241 26.52 -4.61 -3.83
CA ALA A 241 25.85 -5.61 -4.65
C ALA A 241 24.37 -5.25 -4.79
N PRO A 242 23.91 -4.80 -5.96
CA PRO A 242 22.52 -4.39 -6.16
C PRO A 242 21.53 -5.57 -6.17
N GLY A 243 22.00 -6.79 -6.45
CA GLY A 243 21.15 -7.97 -6.58
C GLY A 243 20.22 -7.92 -7.77
N GLU A 244 19.10 -8.63 -7.68
CA GLU A 244 17.98 -8.58 -8.63
C GLU A 244 16.72 -8.09 -7.91
N GLN A 245 15.85 -7.42 -8.64
CA GLN A 245 14.56 -6.96 -8.14
C GLN A 245 13.45 -7.76 -8.81
N SER A 246 12.45 -8.19 -8.04
CA SER A 246 11.27 -8.88 -8.56
C SER A 246 10.16 -7.89 -8.83
N VAL A 247 9.64 -7.90 -10.05
CA VAL A 247 8.41 -7.20 -10.44
C VAL A 247 7.31 -8.25 -10.55
N THR A 248 6.23 -8.08 -9.79
CA THR A 248 5.15 -9.06 -9.66
C THR A 248 3.82 -8.52 -10.14
N ALA A 249 2.99 -9.40 -10.68
CA ALA A 249 1.60 -9.11 -11.00
C ALA A 249 0.70 -10.24 -10.48
N ASN A 250 -0.47 -9.87 -9.93
CA ASN A 250 -1.50 -10.82 -9.52
C ASN A 250 -2.78 -10.51 -10.27
N VAL A 251 -3.32 -11.52 -10.97
CA VAL A 251 -4.51 -11.36 -11.78
C VAL A 251 -5.55 -12.41 -11.38
N SER A 252 -6.75 -11.97 -11.04
CA SER A 252 -7.89 -12.82 -10.81
C SER A 252 -8.71 -12.91 -12.09
N VAL A 253 -8.97 -14.12 -12.54
CA VAL A 253 -9.73 -14.39 -13.76
C VAL A 253 -10.89 -15.29 -13.44
N VAL A 254 -12.05 -14.98 -13.98
CA VAL A 254 -13.29 -15.77 -13.83
C VAL A 254 -13.67 -16.32 -15.19
N TRP A 255 -13.86 -17.63 -15.26
CA TRP A 255 -14.33 -18.36 -16.43
C TRP A 255 -15.72 -18.93 -16.21
N GLU A 256 -16.46 -19.05 -17.27
CA GLU A 256 -17.63 -19.91 -17.35
C GLU A 256 -17.18 -21.38 -17.38
N ILE A 257 -17.94 -22.28 -16.78
CA ILE A 257 -17.70 -23.73 -16.84
C ILE A 257 -18.95 -24.47 -17.25
N HIS A 258 -18.77 -25.56 -18.04
CA HIS A 258 -19.85 -26.39 -18.59
C HIS A 258 -19.68 -27.87 -18.22
#